data_501cfb152b64445896fbc72afe0ede08
#
_entry.id   501cfb152b64445896fbc72afe0ede08
#
_cell.length_a   1.000
_cell.length_b   1.000
_cell.length_c   1.000
_cell.angle_alpha   90.00
_cell.angle_beta   90.00
_cell.angle_gamma   90.00
#
_symmetry.space_group_name_H-M   'P 1'
#
loop_
_entity.id
_entity.type
_entity.pdbx_description
1 polymer ?
#
loop_
_entity_poly.entity_id
_entity_poly.type
_entity_poly.pdbx_seq_one_letter_code
_entity_poly.pdbx_strand_id
1 'polypeptide(L)'
;SMCKAFVYAGIEDFGIAPVEAMASGAPVIAYGKGGILDTVNCINEKNSEKFKNGLLFKKQTAQDIFDTISWFEDKKLWRKFKPENLNEYSQNFSIEKFITKIDFSINKAWEIFKKKL
;
A
#
# COMPACT_ATOMS: atom_id res chain seq x y z
N SER A 1 7.55 16.01 1.38
CA SER A 1 6.49 16.02 0.37
C SER A 1 5.34 16.90 0.83
N MET A 2 4.84 17.73 -0.08
CA MET A 2 3.67 18.58 0.20
C MET A 2 2.34 17.85 -0.09
N CYS A 3 2.41 16.61 -0.50
CA CYS A 3 1.25 15.79 -0.81
C CYS A 3 0.58 15.29 0.48
N LYS A 4 -0.75 15.46 0.58
CA LYS A 4 -1.52 14.98 1.74
C LYS A 4 -1.74 13.48 1.72
N ALA A 5 -1.80 12.88 0.53
CA ALA A 5 -1.99 11.44 0.33
C ALA A 5 -1.60 11.06 -1.09
N PHE A 6 -1.31 9.77 -1.27
CA PHE A 6 -1.09 9.17 -2.58
C PHE A 6 -2.28 8.27 -2.89
N VAL A 7 -2.96 8.53 -4.02
CA VAL A 7 -4.13 7.75 -4.44
C VAL A 7 -3.70 6.74 -5.51
N TYR A 8 -4.00 5.46 -5.27
CA TYR A 8 -3.62 4.37 -6.16
C TYR A 8 -4.82 3.46 -6.42
N ALA A 9 -5.31 3.44 -7.65
CA ALA A 9 -6.50 2.68 -8.04
C ALA A 9 -6.18 1.37 -8.76
N GLY A 10 -4.90 1.08 -8.98
CA GLY A 10 -4.46 -0.12 -9.69
C GLY A 10 -4.40 -1.35 -8.79
N ILE A 11 -4.08 -2.47 -9.42
CA ILE A 11 -3.80 -3.74 -8.75
C ILE A 11 -2.38 -4.13 -9.13
N GLU A 12 -1.54 -4.40 -8.15
CA GLU A 12 -0.20 -4.91 -8.41
C GLU A 12 0.20 -5.93 -7.35
N ASP A 13 1.16 -6.81 -7.71
CA ASP A 13 1.53 -7.92 -6.84
C ASP A 13 2.43 -7.51 -5.67
N PHE A 14 3.25 -6.48 -5.84
CA PHE A 14 4.29 -6.14 -4.86
C PHE A 14 4.08 -4.82 -4.13
N GLY A 15 3.20 -3.95 -4.61
CA GLY A 15 2.86 -2.69 -3.94
C GLY A 15 4.02 -1.69 -3.86
N ILE A 16 4.86 -1.60 -4.89
CA ILE A 16 6.08 -0.76 -4.89
C ILE A 16 5.74 0.74 -4.85
N ALA A 17 4.80 1.19 -5.70
CA ALA A 17 4.44 2.61 -5.77
C ALA A 17 3.85 3.14 -4.45
N PRO A 18 2.94 2.42 -3.79
CA PRO A 18 2.47 2.83 -2.45
C PRO A 18 3.59 2.92 -1.42
N VAL A 19 4.54 1.99 -1.44
CA VAL A 19 5.66 2.01 -0.50
C VAL A 19 6.57 3.22 -0.75
N GLU A 20 6.80 3.57 -2.02
CA GLU A 20 7.55 4.77 -2.38
C GLU A 20 6.85 6.05 -1.86
N ALA A 21 5.53 6.10 -1.95
CA ALA A 21 4.75 7.21 -1.40
C ALA A 21 4.93 7.34 0.11
N MET A 22 4.88 6.21 0.82
CA MET A 22 5.12 6.19 2.27
C MET A 22 6.53 6.63 2.63
N ALA A 23 7.52 6.27 1.82
CA ALA A 23 8.89 6.71 2.01
C ALA A 23 9.00 8.24 1.92
N SER A 24 8.15 8.87 1.12
CA SER A 24 8.05 10.33 1.01
C SER A 24 7.23 10.96 2.13
N GLY A 25 6.65 10.15 3.02
CA GLY A 25 5.84 10.63 4.14
C GLY A 25 4.36 10.80 3.84
N ALA A 26 3.86 10.24 2.74
CA ALA A 26 2.44 10.34 2.37
C ALA A 26 1.66 9.07 2.71
N PRO A 27 0.49 9.19 3.37
CA PRO A 27 -0.39 8.04 3.53
C PRO A 27 -0.99 7.62 2.18
N VAL A 28 -1.42 6.37 2.08
CA VAL A 28 -1.91 5.79 0.84
C VAL A 28 -3.43 5.61 0.89
N ILE A 29 -4.11 6.04 -0.16
CA ILE A 29 -5.52 5.74 -0.40
C ILE A 29 -5.56 4.83 -1.61
N ALA A 30 -5.93 3.56 -1.42
CA ALA A 30 -5.76 2.56 -2.47
C ALA A 30 -6.93 1.59 -2.58
N TYR A 31 -7.02 0.97 -3.75
CA TYR A 31 -7.96 -0.13 -3.95
C TYR A 31 -7.52 -1.35 -3.16
N GLY A 32 -8.42 -1.89 -2.32
CA GLY A 32 -8.12 -2.94 -1.35
C GLY A 32 -8.02 -4.33 -1.97
N LYS A 33 -7.17 -4.53 -2.97
CA LYS A 33 -6.98 -5.82 -3.63
C LYS A 33 -5.55 -5.95 -4.13
N GLY A 34 -5.02 -7.17 -4.07
CA GLY A 34 -3.67 -7.48 -4.55
C GLY A 34 -2.59 -7.20 -3.51
N GLY A 35 -1.40 -6.87 -3.97
CA GLY A 35 -0.23 -6.66 -3.11
C GLY A 35 -0.37 -5.50 -2.13
N ILE A 36 -1.32 -4.60 -2.37
CA ILE A 36 -1.59 -3.47 -1.47
C ILE A 36 -1.98 -3.94 -0.06
N LEU A 37 -2.61 -5.10 0.05
CA LEU A 37 -3.05 -5.64 1.33
C LEU A 37 -1.87 -6.02 2.24
N ASP A 38 -0.70 -6.25 1.66
CA ASP A 38 0.51 -6.58 2.42
C ASP A 38 1.21 -5.33 2.96
N THR A 39 0.96 -4.16 2.38
CA THR A 39 1.68 -2.93 2.69
C THR A 39 0.84 -1.86 3.36
N VAL A 40 -0.47 -1.82 3.10
CA VAL A 40 -1.36 -0.79 3.64
C VAL A 40 -2.24 -1.35 4.74
N ASN A 41 -2.13 -0.76 5.92
CA ASN A 41 -3.00 -1.04 7.07
C ASN A 41 -4.03 0.09 7.18
N CYS A 42 -5.28 -0.25 6.92
CA CYS A 42 -6.37 0.72 6.83
C CYS A 42 -6.79 1.23 8.21
N ILE A 43 -6.99 2.55 8.33
CA ILE A 43 -7.36 3.16 9.63
C ILE A 43 -8.74 2.78 10.11
N ASN A 44 -9.63 2.34 9.21
CA ASN A 44 -10.98 1.92 9.58
C ASN A 44 -11.09 0.41 9.86
N GLU A 45 -9.99 -0.33 9.80
CA GLU A 45 -9.94 -1.71 10.26
C GLU A 45 -9.82 -1.74 11.79
N LYS A 46 -10.46 -2.74 12.41
CA LYS A 46 -10.51 -2.85 13.85
C LYS A 46 -9.22 -3.36 14.50
N ASN A 47 -8.20 -3.66 13.72
CA ASN A 47 -6.93 -4.16 14.25
C ASN A 47 -6.08 -3.00 14.79
N SER A 48 -6.23 -2.71 16.08
CA SER A 48 -5.55 -1.60 16.74
C SER A 48 -4.04 -1.83 16.97
N GLU A 49 -3.57 -3.06 16.81
CA GLU A 49 -2.16 -3.39 17.05
C GLU A 49 -1.26 -3.04 15.87
N LYS A 50 -1.81 -2.94 14.67
CA LYS A 50 -1.04 -2.61 13.48
C LYS A 50 -0.91 -1.11 13.29
N PHE A 51 0.27 -0.69 12.87
CA PHE A 51 0.50 0.69 12.44
C PHE A 51 -0.40 1.02 11.25
N LYS A 52 -1.13 2.12 11.34
CA LYS A 52 -2.05 2.53 10.28
C LYS A 52 -1.35 3.51 9.34
N ASN A 53 -1.42 3.26 8.04
CA ASN A 53 -0.70 4.03 7.04
C ASN A 53 -1.54 4.44 5.84
N GLY A 54 -2.84 4.19 5.87
CA GLY A 54 -3.68 4.58 4.75
C GLY A 54 -5.14 4.19 4.89
N LEU A 55 -5.82 4.26 3.77
CA LEU A 55 -7.22 3.90 3.57
C LEU A 55 -7.36 2.98 2.37
N LEU A 56 -8.29 2.05 2.45
CA LEU A 56 -8.61 1.16 1.33
C LEU A 56 -10.04 1.39 0.88
N PHE A 57 -10.26 1.63 -0.41
CA PHE A 57 -11.61 1.66 -0.98
C PHE A 57 -11.94 0.29 -1.58
N LYS A 58 -13.23 -0.04 -1.57
CA LYS A 58 -13.70 -1.42 -1.85
C LYS A 58 -13.97 -1.69 -3.32
N LYS A 59 -14.39 -0.66 -4.07
CA LYS A 59 -14.75 -0.81 -5.47
C LYS A 59 -13.87 0.08 -6.33
N GLN A 60 -13.38 -0.47 -7.43
CA GLN A 60 -12.53 0.26 -8.38
C GLN A 60 -13.40 1.15 -9.27
N THR A 61 -14.12 2.08 -8.65
CA THR A 61 -15.04 3.01 -9.31
C THR A 61 -14.70 4.44 -8.94
N ALA A 62 -15.04 5.38 -9.81
CA ALA A 62 -14.85 6.80 -9.55
C ALA A 62 -15.62 7.24 -8.29
N GLN A 63 -16.80 6.69 -8.06
CA GLN A 63 -17.62 7.05 -6.90
C GLN A 63 -16.96 6.62 -5.58
N ASP A 64 -16.44 5.40 -5.52
CA ASP A 64 -15.77 4.91 -4.30
C ASP A 64 -14.50 5.71 -4.01
N ILE A 65 -13.74 6.04 -5.04
CA ILE A 65 -12.54 6.89 -4.91
C ILE A 65 -12.94 8.26 -4.38
N PHE A 66 -13.95 8.88 -4.98
CA PHE A 66 -14.45 10.19 -4.57
C PHE A 66 -14.91 10.18 -3.11
N ASP A 67 -15.71 9.19 -2.74
CA ASP A 67 -16.24 9.09 -1.37
C ASP A 67 -15.11 8.93 -0.36
N THR A 68 -14.11 8.12 -0.67
CA THR A 68 -12.95 7.91 0.21
C THR A 68 -12.10 9.17 0.37
N ILE A 69 -11.84 9.86 -0.74
CA ILE A 69 -11.09 11.12 -0.73
C ILE A 69 -11.85 12.20 0.04
N SER A 70 -13.18 12.29 -0.17
CA SER A 70 -14.02 13.25 0.52
C SER A 70 -14.01 13.02 2.02
N TRP A 71 -14.10 11.78 2.46
CA TRP A 71 -14.01 11.42 3.87
C TRP A 71 -12.65 11.80 4.46
N PHE A 72 -11.57 11.51 3.73
CA PHE A 72 -10.22 11.87 4.12
C PHE A 72 -10.08 13.38 4.32
N GLU A 73 -10.61 14.18 3.39
CA GLU A 73 -10.56 15.65 3.46
C GLU A 73 -11.47 16.20 4.56
N ASP A 74 -12.71 15.75 4.62
CA ASP A 74 -13.71 16.28 5.55
C ASP A 74 -13.32 16.03 7.02
N LYS A 75 -12.77 14.86 7.29
CA LYS A 75 -12.32 14.49 8.64
C LYS A 75 -10.88 14.88 8.92
N LYS A 76 -10.21 15.52 7.96
CA LYS A 76 -8.79 15.93 8.07
C LYS A 76 -7.91 14.77 8.53
N LEU A 77 -8.09 13.62 7.89
CA LEU A 77 -7.43 12.38 8.30
C LEU A 77 -5.91 12.41 8.10
N TRP A 78 -5.41 13.31 7.23
CA TRP A 78 -3.96 13.47 7.08
C TRP A 78 -3.27 13.80 8.41
N ARG A 79 -3.98 14.38 9.38
CA ARG A 79 -3.44 14.70 10.69
C ARG A 79 -3.11 13.47 11.54
N LYS A 80 -3.67 12.31 11.16
CA LYS A 80 -3.44 11.05 11.86
C LYS A 80 -2.14 10.36 11.42
N PHE A 81 -1.55 10.82 10.33
CA PHE A 81 -0.38 10.20 9.72
C PHE A 81 0.81 11.15 9.83
N LYS A 82 1.82 10.75 10.61
CA LYS A 82 3.05 11.53 10.73
C LYS A 82 4.02 11.09 9.64
N PRO A 83 4.54 12.03 8.80
CA PRO A 83 5.44 11.66 7.70
C PRO A 83 6.64 10.82 8.14
N GLU A 84 7.21 11.12 9.31
CA GLU A 84 8.36 10.39 9.85
C GLU A 84 8.01 8.92 10.10
N ASN A 85 6.82 8.66 10.64
CA ASN A 85 6.36 7.30 10.93
C ASN A 85 6.10 6.51 9.66
N LEU A 86 5.57 7.16 8.63
CA LEU A 86 5.35 6.52 7.33
C LEU A 86 6.66 6.19 6.65
N ASN A 87 7.62 7.10 6.71
CA ASN A 87 8.96 6.85 6.17
C ASN A 87 9.61 5.66 6.88
N GLU A 88 9.56 5.62 8.21
CA GLU A 88 10.12 4.53 9.00
C GLU A 88 9.45 3.20 8.65
N TYR A 89 8.11 3.18 8.56
CA TYR A 89 7.37 1.99 8.19
C TYR A 89 7.78 1.46 6.81
N SER A 90 8.03 2.36 5.85
CA SER A 90 8.42 1.98 4.50
C SER A 90 9.75 1.22 4.45
N GLN A 91 10.61 1.41 5.44
CA GLN A 91 11.89 0.71 5.52
C GLN A 91 11.71 -0.81 5.64
N ASN A 92 10.56 -1.27 6.14
CA ASN A 92 10.25 -2.70 6.20
C ASN A 92 10.08 -3.31 4.80
N PHE A 93 9.94 -2.49 3.77
CA PHE A 93 9.73 -2.91 2.38
C PHE A 93 10.88 -2.39 1.51
N SER A 94 12.12 -2.60 1.94
CA SER A 94 13.30 -2.16 1.21
C SER A 94 13.41 -2.82 -0.16
N ILE A 95 14.20 -2.20 -1.05
CA ILE A 95 14.49 -2.76 -2.37
C ILE A 95 15.03 -4.19 -2.25
N GLU A 96 15.87 -4.45 -1.26
CA GLU A 96 16.41 -5.79 -1.01
C GLU A 96 15.31 -6.80 -0.72
N LYS A 97 14.32 -6.42 0.09
CA LYS A 97 13.16 -7.30 0.37
C LYS A 97 12.33 -7.56 -0.86
N PHE A 98 12.12 -6.55 -1.71
CA PHE A 98 11.44 -6.72 -2.98
C PHE A 98 12.19 -7.64 -3.93
N ILE A 99 13.50 -7.46 -4.04
CA ILE A 99 14.36 -8.32 -4.86
C ILE A 99 14.27 -9.77 -4.40
N THR A 100 14.35 -10.01 -3.10
CA THR A 100 14.24 -11.36 -2.52
C THR A 100 12.90 -11.98 -2.86
N LYS A 101 11.83 -11.23 -2.74
CA LYS A 101 10.47 -11.71 -3.05
C LYS A 101 10.31 -12.03 -4.54
N ILE A 102 10.87 -11.20 -5.41
CA ILE A 102 10.86 -11.42 -6.86
C ILE A 102 11.67 -12.66 -7.21
N ASP A 103 12.87 -12.82 -6.65
CA ASP A 103 13.73 -13.98 -6.88
C ASP A 103 13.03 -15.26 -6.46
N PHE A 104 12.37 -15.26 -5.31
CA PHE A 104 11.60 -16.41 -4.84
C PHE A 104 10.49 -16.77 -5.82
N SER A 105 9.77 -15.78 -6.33
CA SER A 105 8.68 -15.99 -7.29
C SER A 105 9.19 -16.54 -8.61
N ILE A 106 10.32 -16.04 -9.10
CA ILE A 106 10.96 -16.51 -10.32
C ILE A 106 11.43 -17.95 -10.16
N ASN A 107 12.10 -18.26 -9.06
CA ASN A 107 12.60 -19.60 -8.79
C ASN A 107 11.46 -20.62 -8.68
N LYS A 108 10.38 -20.24 -8.03
CA LYS A 108 9.18 -21.09 -7.94
C LYS A 108 8.57 -21.36 -9.31
N ALA A 109 8.45 -20.33 -10.14
CA ALA A 109 7.95 -20.48 -11.50
C ALA A 109 8.85 -21.38 -12.34
N TRP A 110 10.17 -21.24 -12.20
CA TRP A 110 11.16 -22.06 -12.89
C TRP A 110 11.04 -23.54 -12.49
N GLU A 111 10.88 -23.83 -11.20
CA GLU A 111 10.71 -25.22 -10.73
C GLU A 111 9.43 -25.85 -11.30
N ILE A 112 8.34 -25.09 -11.34
CA ILE A 112 7.09 -25.55 -11.95
C ILE A 112 7.29 -25.84 -13.44
N PHE A 113 7.99 -24.96 -14.15
CA PHE A 113 8.29 -25.12 -15.57
C PHE A 113 9.11 -26.39 -15.84
N LYS A 114 10.16 -26.63 -15.05
CA LYS A 114 11.00 -27.83 -15.17
C LYS A 114 10.19 -29.12 -15.05
N LYS A 115 9.22 -29.15 -14.15
CA LYS A 115 8.39 -30.35 -13.93
C LYS A 115 7.49 -30.67 -15.12
N LYS A 116 7.26 -29.70 -16.01
CA LYS A 116 6.43 -29.88 -17.21
C LYS A 116 7.25 -30.27 -18.44
N LEU A 117 8.56 -30.25 -18.35
CA LEU A 117 9.46 -30.74 -19.40
C LEU A 117 9.60 -32.25 -19.31
#